data_da7a290608918f27ab690eb7674cad0a
#
_entry.id   da7a290608918f27ab690eb7674cad0a
#
_cell.length_a   1.000
_cell.length_b   1.000
_cell.length_c   1.000
_cell.angle_alpha   90.00
_cell.angle_beta   90.00
_cell.angle_gamma   90.00
#
_symmetry.space_group_name_H-M   'P 1'
#
loop_
_entity.id
_entity.type
_entity.pdbx_description
1 polymer ?
#
loop_
_entity_poly.entity_id
_entity_poly.type
_entity_poly.pdbx_seq_one_letter_code
_entity_poly.pdbx_strand_id
1 'polypeptide(L)'
;MFRGNHPTRVDDKGRLKVPAEFKRVIDEKYGQQFYITSLDGRVAQVYPFEEWERIEQKLAGLSTFNPTKKKFLDRVNYYGQVVEMDGQGRLLVPQLLRDSAQIKGEVAVVGHLTHLVIRNLETFRQEIEEQSFTSEDEKTLDELGI
;
A
#
# COMPACT_ATOMS: atom_id res chain seq x y z
N MET A 1 -9.63 2.59 -10.91
CA MET A 1 -9.17 2.08 -9.59
C MET A 1 -8.20 0.93 -9.77
N PHE A 2 -7.37 0.70 -8.78
CA PHE A 2 -6.41 -0.40 -8.80
C PHE A 2 -7.06 -1.70 -8.38
N ARG A 3 -6.91 -2.73 -9.20
CA ARG A 3 -7.46 -4.06 -8.92
C ARG A 3 -6.55 -5.16 -9.45
N GLY A 4 -6.54 -6.29 -8.75
CA GLY A 4 -5.78 -7.47 -9.14
C GLY A 4 -4.48 -7.64 -8.36
N ASN A 5 -3.82 -8.75 -8.59
CA ASN A 5 -2.55 -9.13 -8.00
C ASN A 5 -1.53 -9.37 -9.11
N HIS A 6 -0.43 -8.62 -9.06
CA HIS A 6 0.64 -8.71 -10.07
C HIS A 6 1.97 -9.01 -9.37
N PRO A 7 2.39 -10.29 -9.33
CA PRO A 7 3.70 -10.64 -8.78
C PRO A 7 4.84 -10.03 -9.60
N THR A 8 5.88 -9.58 -8.90
CA THR A 8 7.08 -9.01 -9.52
C THR A 8 8.29 -9.22 -8.60
N ARG A 9 9.42 -8.64 -8.92
CA ARG A 9 10.63 -8.74 -8.10
C ARG A 9 11.15 -7.37 -7.74
N VAL A 10 11.69 -7.27 -6.53
CA VAL A 10 12.42 -6.09 -6.05
C VAL A 10 13.90 -6.32 -6.36
N ASP A 11 14.57 -5.34 -6.97
CA ASP A 11 16.00 -5.45 -7.27
C ASP A 11 16.85 -5.23 -6.00
N ASP A 12 18.17 -5.44 -6.14
CA ASP A 12 19.11 -5.35 -5.02
C ASP A 12 19.15 -3.97 -4.37
N LYS A 13 18.71 -2.94 -5.10
CA LYS A 13 18.67 -1.55 -4.59
C LYS A 13 17.33 -1.19 -3.99
N GLY A 14 16.38 -2.12 -3.97
CA GLY A 14 15.06 -1.90 -3.42
C GLY A 14 14.07 -1.26 -4.38
N ARG A 15 14.36 -1.27 -5.68
CA ARG A 15 13.48 -0.71 -6.70
C ARG A 15 12.56 -1.79 -7.24
N LEU A 16 11.32 -1.39 -7.46
CA LEU A 16 10.26 -2.27 -7.97
C LEU A 16 9.64 -1.59 -9.19
N LYS A 17 9.57 -2.32 -10.29
CA LYS A 17 8.86 -1.83 -11.48
C LYS A 17 7.36 -1.97 -11.26
N VAL A 18 6.65 -0.86 -11.39
CA VAL A 18 5.20 -0.86 -11.26
C VAL A 18 4.60 -1.64 -12.43
N PRO A 19 3.73 -2.64 -12.16
CA PRO A 19 3.08 -3.39 -13.23
C PRO A 19 2.35 -2.48 -14.22
N ALA A 20 2.42 -2.83 -15.50
CA ALA A 20 1.93 -1.99 -16.59
C ALA A 20 0.46 -1.58 -16.42
N GLU A 21 -0.38 -2.48 -15.91
CA GLU A 21 -1.79 -2.18 -15.71
C GLU A 21 -2.01 -1.10 -14.66
N PHE A 22 -1.23 -1.13 -13.58
CA PHE A 22 -1.29 -0.11 -12.54
C PHE A 22 -0.67 1.20 -13.02
N LYS A 23 0.41 1.11 -13.78
CA LYS A 23 1.05 2.30 -14.35
C LYS A 23 0.09 3.06 -15.27
N ARG A 24 -0.74 2.34 -16.01
CA ARG A 24 -1.77 2.96 -16.86
C ARG A 24 -2.74 3.79 -16.04
N VAL A 25 -3.23 3.26 -14.92
CA VAL A 25 -4.13 3.99 -14.03
C VAL A 25 -3.44 5.23 -13.46
N ILE A 26 -2.18 5.09 -13.06
CA ILE A 26 -1.38 6.20 -12.53
C ILE A 26 -1.25 7.31 -13.57
N ASP A 27 -0.84 6.96 -14.77
CA ASP A 27 -0.61 7.93 -15.84
C ASP A 27 -1.90 8.66 -16.27
N GLU A 28 -3.03 7.98 -16.20
CA GLU A 28 -4.33 8.57 -16.56
C GLU A 28 -4.92 9.46 -15.47
N LYS A 29 -4.63 9.18 -14.20
CA LYS A 29 -5.39 9.76 -13.09
C LYS A 29 -4.55 10.51 -12.07
N TYR A 30 -3.26 10.20 -11.96
CA TYR A 30 -2.38 10.71 -10.89
C TYR A 30 -1.09 11.27 -11.44
N GLY A 31 -0.33 11.94 -10.59
CA GLY A 31 1.05 12.32 -10.88
C GLY A 31 2.04 11.21 -10.57
N GLN A 32 3.32 11.57 -10.50
CA GLN A 32 4.42 10.60 -10.32
C GLN A 32 4.92 10.52 -8.89
N GLN A 33 4.30 11.26 -7.95
CA GLN A 33 4.65 11.22 -6.54
C GLN A 33 3.74 10.27 -5.77
N PHE A 34 4.35 9.58 -4.81
CA PHE A 34 3.66 8.59 -3.97
C PHE A 34 4.07 8.77 -2.53
N TYR A 35 3.19 8.41 -1.63
CA TYR A 35 3.54 8.23 -0.23
C TYR A 35 3.57 6.73 0.03
N ILE A 36 4.75 6.20 0.37
CA ILE A 36 4.93 4.80 0.69
C ILE A 36 5.04 4.69 2.20
N THR A 37 4.17 3.90 2.82
CA THR A 37 4.09 3.82 4.27
C THR A 37 3.59 2.44 4.72
N SER A 38 3.38 2.30 6.02
CA SER A 38 2.79 1.10 6.62
C SER A 38 2.16 1.47 7.96
N LEU A 39 1.18 0.70 8.36
CA LEU A 39 0.58 0.85 9.67
C LEU A 39 1.27 -0.02 10.72
N ASP A 40 1.66 -1.23 10.34
CA ASP A 40 2.24 -2.22 11.25
C ASP A 40 3.61 -2.75 10.81
N GLY A 41 4.12 -2.29 9.68
CA GLY A 41 5.40 -2.73 9.15
C GLY A 41 5.38 -4.09 8.45
N ARG A 42 4.21 -4.67 8.24
CA ARG A 42 4.08 -5.99 7.60
C ARG A 42 3.91 -5.94 6.10
N VAL A 43 3.37 -4.84 5.61
CA VAL A 43 3.16 -4.61 4.18
C VAL A 43 3.52 -3.16 3.87
N ALA A 44 3.83 -2.86 2.61
CA ALA A 44 4.04 -1.49 2.16
C ALA A 44 2.78 -1.00 1.46
N GLN A 45 2.20 0.08 1.94
CA GLN A 45 1.07 0.73 1.30
C GLN A 45 1.59 1.86 0.43
N VAL A 46 1.21 1.88 -0.84
CA VAL A 46 1.70 2.82 -1.83
C VAL A 46 0.53 3.67 -2.30
N TYR A 47 0.47 4.90 -1.81
CA TYR A 47 -0.60 5.83 -2.15
C TYR A 47 -0.13 6.80 -3.22
N PRO A 48 -0.89 6.97 -4.31
CA PRO A 48 -0.73 8.19 -5.11
C PRO A 48 -0.81 9.39 -4.16
N PHE A 49 0.06 10.37 -4.34
CA PHE A 49 0.16 11.45 -3.36
C PHE A 49 -1.18 12.18 -3.16
N GLU A 50 -1.95 12.34 -4.23
CA GLU A 50 -3.27 12.97 -4.17
C GLU A 50 -4.24 12.19 -3.28
N GLU A 51 -4.17 10.86 -3.29
CA GLU A 51 -5.00 10.03 -2.42
C GLU A 51 -4.55 10.11 -0.97
N TRP A 52 -3.23 10.19 -0.73
CA TRP A 52 -2.71 10.38 0.61
C TRP A 52 -3.12 11.74 1.19
N GLU A 53 -3.11 12.79 0.39
CA GLU A 53 -3.56 14.11 0.82
C GLU A 53 -5.02 14.09 1.26
N ARG A 54 -5.87 13.30 0.63
CA ARG A 54 -7.28 13.15 1.06
C ARG A 54 -7.37 12.53 2.45
N ILE A 55 -6.52 11.55 2.76
CA ILE A 55 -6.44 10.99 4.10
C ILE A 55 -5.97 12.03 5.10
N GLU A 56 -4.94 12.79 4.76
CA GLU A 56 -4.42 13.86 5.59
C GLU A 56 -5.48 14.92 5.91
N GLN A 57 -6.28 15.30 4.93
CA GLN A 57 -7.36 16.26 5.11
C GLN A 57 -8.41 15.73 6.10
N LYS A 58 -8.75 14.46 6.02
CA LYS A 58 -9.68 13.85 6.98
C LYS A 58 -9.10 13.82 8.39
N LEU A 59 -7.80 13.49 8.50
CA LEU A 59 -7.11 13.49 9.79
C LEU A 59 -7.03 14.89 10.40
N ALA A 60 -6.81 15.90 9.57
CA ALA A 60 -6.74 17.29 10.02
C ALA A 60 -8.05 17.74 10.68
N GLY A 61 -9.19 17.13 10.31
CA GLY A 61 -10.49 17.41 10.93
C GLY A 61 -10.68 16.83 12.32
N LEU A 62 -9.80 15.94 12.75
CA LEU A 62 -9.85 15.37 14.11
C LEU A 62 -9.08 16.24 15.09
N SER A 63 -9.50 16.20 16.36
CA SER A 63 -8.80 16.92 17.44
C SER A 63 -7.34 16.48 17.54
N THR A 64 -6.45 17.44 17.80
CA THR A 64 -5.03 17.19 18.09
C THR A 64 -4.85 16.27 19.30
N PHE A 65 -5.82 16.27 20.21
CA PHE A 65 -5.79 15.45 21.42
C PHE A 65 -6.38 14.05 21.23
N ASN A 66 -6.86 13.73 20.02
CA ASN A 66 -7.39 12.40 19.75
C ASN A 66 -6.24 11.37 19.74
N PRO A 67 -6.26 10.39 20.67
CA PRO A 67 -5.15 9.43 20.78
C PRO A 67 -5.00 8.52 19.58
N THR A 68 -6.09 8.21 18.89
CA THR A 68 -6.04 7.40 17.67
C THR A 68 -5.35 8.15 16.53
N LYS A 69 -5.64 9.45 16.38
CA LYS A 69 -4.98 10.32 15.42
C LYS A 69 -3.47 10.32 15.64
N LYS A 70 -3.05 10.52 16.90
CA LYS A 70 -1.62 10.54 17.26
C LYS A 70 -0.95 9.21 16.92
N LYS A 71 -1.56 8.10 17.32
CA LYS A 71 -1.01 6.76 17.07
C LYS A 71 -0.90 6.48 15.57
N PHE A 72 -1.91 6.84 14.81
CA PHE A 72 -1.89 6.66 13.35
C PHE A 72 -0.77 7.48 12.70
N LEU A 73 -0.68 8.76 13.04
CA LEU A 73 0.36 9.65 12.49
C LEU A 73 1.77 9.18 12.84
N ASP A 74 1.97 8.72 14.09
CA ASP A 74 3.28 8.20 14.50
C ASP A 74 3.69 7.00 13.64
N ARG A 75 2.77 6.07 13.39
CA ARG A 75 3.06 4.87 12.59
C ARG A 75 3.30 5.18 11.13
N VAL A 76 2.40 5.93 10.51
CA VAL A 76 2.51 6.21 9.07
C VAL A 76 3.67 7.14 8.74
N ASN A 77 4.15 7.91 9.71
CA ASN A 77 5.36 8.72 9.52
C ASN A 77 6.64 7.94 9.84
N TYR A 78 6.58 7.02 10.81
CA TYR A 78 7.73 6.16 11.13
C TYR A 78 8.18 5.35 9.90
N TYR A 79 7.24 4.77 9.17
CA TYR A 79 7.53 3.98 7.98
C TYR A 79 7.52 4.80 6.68
N GLY A 80 7.00 6.02 6.74
CA GLY A 80 6.59 6.74 5.54
C GLY A 80 7.67 7.55 4.87
N GLN A 81 7.64 7.61 3.54
CA GLN A 81 8.43 8.52 2.73
C GLN A 81 7.69 8.90 1.47
N VAL A 82 7.89 10.15 1.04
CA VAL A 82 7.47 10.59 -0.28
C VAL A 82 8.48 10.03 -1.28
N VAL A 83 7.98 9.34 -2.30
CA VAL A 83 8.82 8.70 -3.32
C VAL A 83 8.30 9.11 -4.69
N GLU A 84 9.23 9.45 -5.58
CA GLU A 84 8.89 9.77 -6.97
C GLU A 84 9.18 8.57 -7.86
N MET A 85 8.24 8.24 -8.75
CA MET A 85 8.45 7.18 -9.74
C MET A 85 9.51 7.65 -10.74
N ASP A 86 10.49 6.80 -11.03
CA ASP A 86 11.54 7.16 -11.96
C ASP A 86 11.07 7.05 -13.42
N GLY A 87 11.93 7.47 -14.37
CA GLY A 87 11.61 7.47 -15.79
C GLY A 87 11.38 6.07 -16.39
N GLN A 88 11.72 5.02 -15.66
CA GLN A 88 11.51 3.64 -16.08
C GLN A 88 10.30 3.00 -15.40
N GLY A 89 9.51 3.79 -14.68
CA GLY A 89 8.31 3.29 -13.99
C GLY A 89 8.62 2.50 -12.73
N ARG A 90 9.74 2.81 -12.05
CA ARG A 90 10.14 2.11 -10.82
C ARG A 90 9.94 3.00 -9.59
N LEU A 91 9.60 2.34 -8.48
CA LEU A 91 9.51 2.97 -7.16
C LEU A 91 10.56 2.37 -6.24
N LEU A 92 11.22 3.23 -5.47
CA LEU A 92 12.17 2.79 -4.45
C LEU A 92 11.41 2.60 -3.14
N VAL A 93 11.32 1.36 -2.67
CA VAL A 93 10.72 1.07 -1.37
C VAL A 93 11.75 1.41 -0.28
N PRO A 94 11.40 2.22 0.73
CA PRO A 94 12.34 2.57 1.79
C PRO A 94 12.93 1.35 2.49
N GLN A 95 14.21 1.42 2.81
CA GLN A 95 14.92 0.27 3.39
C GLN A 95 14.32 -0.22 4.70
N LEU A 96 13.93 0.70 5.58
CA LEU A 96 13.28 0.33 6.84
C LEU A 96 12.07 -0.57 6.59
N LEU A 97 11.26 -0.21 5.60
CA LEU A 97 10.05 -0.95 5.27
C LEU A 97 10.36 -2.26 4.53
N ARG A 98 11.38 -2.26 3.67
CA ARG A 98 11.83 -3.51 3.02
C ARG A 98 12.26 -4.55 4.04
N ASP A 99 12.98 -4.11 5.06
CA ASP A 99 13.44 -5.01 6.14
C ASP A 99 12.27 -5.48 7.00
N SER A 100 11.43 -4.55 7.42
CA SER A 100 10.30 -4.86 8.31
C SER A 100 9.27 -5.77 7.64
N ALA A 101 8.95 -5.51 6.38
CA ALA A 101 7.89 -6.23 5.65
C ALA A 101 8.44 -7.39 4.80
N GLN A 102 9.73 -7.69 4.86
CA GLN A 102 10.37 -8.73 4.05
C GLN A 102 10.12 -8.52 2.55
N ILE A 103 10.19 -7.26 2.11
CA ILE A 103 10.02 -6.89 0.70
C ILE A 103 11.37 -7.04 0.01
N LYS A 104 11.64 -8.26 -0.40
CA LYS A 104 12.86 -8.64 -1.11
C LYS A 104 12.56 -9.87 -1.97
N GLY A 105 13.23 -9.98 -3.11
CA GLY A 105 12.97 -11.06 -4.05
C GLY A 105 11.57 -10.94 -4.65
N GLU A 106 10.79 -11.99 -4.58
CA GLU A 106 9.45 -12.02 -5.16
C GLU A 106 8.43 -11.39 -4.23
N VAL A 107 7.66 -10.45 -4.78
CA VAL A 107 6.63 -9.71 -4.05
C VAL A 107 5.34 -9.70 -4.86
N ALA A 108 4.24 -9.47 -4.17
CA ALA A 108 2.95 -9.21 -4.80
C ALA A 108 2.67 -7.71 -4.77
N VAL A 109 2.21 -7.17 -5.90
CA VAL A 109 1.68 -5.80 -5.97
C VAL A 109 0.18 -5.93 -6.14
N VAL A 110 -0.56 -5.55 -5.13
CA VAL A 110 -2.00 -5.82 -5.02
C VAL A 110 -2.80 -4.52 -5.08
N GLY A 111 -3.85 -4.51 -5.90
CA GLY A 111 -4.74 -3.36 -5.99
C GLY A 111 -5.68 -3.29 -4.79
N HIS A 112 -5.75 -2.11 -4.17
CA HIS A 112 -6.67 -1.81 -3.07
C HIS A 112 -7.47 -0.55 -3.39
N LEU A 113 -8.12 -0.53 -4.54
CA LEU A 113 -8.98 0.56 -5.04
C LEU A 113 -8.20 1.84 -5.30
N THR A 114 -7.93 2.64 -4.28
CA THR A 114 -7.27 3.95 -4.43
C THR A 114 -5.76 3.90 -4.23
N HIS A 115 -5.23 2.74 -3.79
CA HIS A 115 -3.79 2.58 -3.57
C HIS A 115 -3.34 1.16 -3.87
N LEU A 116 -2.04 0.94 -3.80
CA LEU A 116 -1.43 -0.37 -3.98
C LEU A 116 -0.85 -0.86 -2.66
N VAL A 117 -0.79 -2.19 -2.52
CA VAL A 117 -0.10 -2.82 -1.41
C VAL A 117 1.00 -3.72 -1.98
N ILE A 118 2.24 -3.51 -1.52
CA ILE A 118 3.37 -4.38 -1.85
C ILE A 118 3.64 -5.26 -0.66
N ARG A 119 3.72 -6.56 -0.88
CA ARG A 119 3.96 -7.50 0.20
C ARG A 119 4.73 -8.72 -0.27
N ASN A 120 5.40 -9.37 0.66
CA ASN A 120 6.11 -10.61 0.40
C ASN A 120 5.13 -11.63 -0.19
N LEU A 121 5.49 -12.23 -1.34
CA LEU A 121 4.57 -13.11 -2.07
C LEU A 121 4.24 -14.38 -1.28
N GLU A 122 5.23 -14.99 -0.66
CA GLU A 122 5.03 -16.23 0.10
C GLU A 122 4.15 -16.00 1.33
N THR A 123 4.40 -14.93 2.07
CA THR A 123 3.60 -14.57 3.24
C THR A 123 2.14 -14.29 2.84
N PHE A 124 1.96 -13.60 1.72
CA PHE A 124 0.62 -13.29 1.20
C PHE A 124 -0.12 -14.58 0.86
N ARG A 125 0.54 -15.49 0.15
CA ARG A 125 -0.05 -16.79 -0.21
C ARG A 125 -0.48 -17.56 1.04
N GLN A 126 0.36 -17.60 2.07
CA GLN A 126 0.05 -18.26 3.33
C GLN A 126 -1.16 -17.64 4.02
N GLU A 127 -1.25 -16.32 4.06
CA GLU A 127 -2.40 -15.64 4.67
C GLU A 127 -3.70 -15.95 3.95
N ILE A 128 -3.67 -15.96 2.61
CA ILE A 128 -4.86 -16.30 1.82
C ILE A 128 -5.32 -17.73 2.12
N GLU A 129 -4.38 -18.67 2.29
CA GLU A 129 -4.70 -20.06 2.58
C GLU A 129 -5.20 -20.27 4.02
N GLU A 130 -4.68 -19.51 4.98
CA GLU A 130 -4.97 -19.67 6.40
C GLU A 130 -6.17 -18.86 6.87
N GLN A 131 -6.43 -17.73 6.25
CA GLN A 131 -7.51 -16.80 6.64
C GLN A 131 -8.68 -16.94 5.67
N SER A 132 -9.61 -17.83 5.99
CA SER A 132 -10.80 -18.02 5.17
C SER A 132 -11.80 -16.88 5.38
N PHE A 133 -12.60 -16.63 4.37
CA PHE A 133 -13.70 -15.69 4.44
C PHE A 133 -14.81 -16.30 5.29
N THR A 134 -15.20 -15.63 6.39
CA THR A 134 -16.12 -16.19 7.38
C THR A 134 -17.57 -15.80 7.10
N SER A 135 -18.49 -16.46 7.81
CA SER A 135 -19.92 -16.09 7.75
C SER A 135 -20.17 -14.66 8.23
N GLU A 136 -19.40 -14.22 9.21
CA GLU A 136 -19.44 -12.84 9.71
C GLU A 136 -19.01 -11.84 8.64
N ASP A 137 -17.96 -12.20 7.88
CA ASP A 137 -17.48 -11.38 6.77
C ASP A 137 -18.55 -11.27 5.69
N GLU A 138 -19.21 -12.40 5.35
CA GLU A 138 -20.29 -12.42 4.37
C GLU A 138 -21.46 -11.52 4.79
N LYS A 139 -21.80 -11.56 6.06
CA LYS A 139 -22.86 -10.72 6.63
C LYS A 139 -22.56 -9.23 6.44
N THR A 140 -21.33 -8.84 6.70
CA THR A 140 -20.90 -7.45 6.53
C THR A 140 -21.07 -7.00 5.08
N LEU A 141 -20.75 -7.87 4.13
CA LEU A 141 -20.90 -7.55 2.71
C LEU A 141 -22.37 -7.54 2.26
N ASP A 142 -23.18 -8.44 2.81
CA ASP A 142 -24.62 -8.48 2.52
C ASP A 142 -25.30 -7.14 2.83
N GLU A 143 -24.88 -6.48 3.91
CA GLU A 143 -25.39 -5.16 4.28
C GLU A 143 -25.07 -4.09 3.23
N LEU A 144 -24.03 -4.31 2.42
CA LEU A 144 -23.64 -3.43 1.32
C LEU A 144 -24.24 -3.85 -0.03
N GLY A 145 -24.99 -4.96 -0.06
CA GLY A 145 -25.57 -5.49 -1.29
C GLY A 145 -24.57 -6.28 -2.15
N ILE A 146 -23.49 -6.72 -1.55
CA ILE A 146 -22.47 -7.55 -2.23
C ILE A 146 -22.71 -9.06 -1.92
#